data_6ce3747238b47fed8d31cecfcb9dc52f
#
_entry.id   6ce3747238b47fed8d31cecfcb9dc52f
#
_cell.length_a   1.000
_cell.length_b   1.000
_cell.length_c   1.000
_cell.angle_alpha   90.00
_cell.angle_beta   90.00
_cell.angle_gamma   90.00
#
_symmetry.space_group_name_H-M   'P 1'
#
loop_
_entity.id
_entity.type
_entity.pdbx_description
1 polymer ?
#
loop_
_entity_poly.entity_id
_entity_poly.type
_entity_poly.pdbx_seq_one_letter_code
_entity_poly.pdbx_strand_id
1 'polypeptide(L)'
;EITKLPVYKRAKLGIGYLPQEASVFRTLTVEDNLRLVLEMTNTTPEYQRDKLESLLDEFHLQKVRKNLGNRLSGGERRRCEIARCLAINPKFIMLDEPFAGVDPIAVEDIQSIVYKLKEKNIGILITDHNAPETLSITDRAYLLFEGKILFQGSSEELSDNPVVREKYLGRNFIFRRKKFD
;
A
#
# COMPACT_ATOMS: atom_id res chain seq x y z
N GLU A 1 6.87 -20.47 -10.01
CA GLU A 1 7.29 -20.41 -8.60
C GLU A 1 8.38 -19.33 -8.43
N ILE A 2 8.22 -18.44 -7.41
CA ILE A 2 9.12 -17.30 -7.18
C ILE A 2 9.86 -17.37 -5.84
N THR A 3 9.64 -18.44 -5.08
CA THR A 3 10.12 -18.59 -3.69
C THR A 3 11.64 -18.41 -3.56
N LYS A 4 12.39 -18.94 -4.51
CA LYS A 4 13.86 -18.88 -4.51
C LYS A 4 14.44 -17.66 -5.24
N LEU A 5 13.59 -16.81 -5.82
CA LEU A 5 14.06 -15.63 -6.54
C LEU A 5 14.43 -14.51 -5.55
N PRO A 6 15.58 -13.82 -5.77
CA PRO A 6 15.92 -12.62 -5.01
C PRO A 6 14.89 -11.50 -5.28
N VAL A 7 14.78 -10.55 -4.34
CA VAL A 7 13.74 -9.50 -4.35
C VAL A 7 13.72 -8.70 -5.66
N TYR A 8 14.90 -8.33 -6.20
CA TYR A 8 14.98 -7.56 -7.44
C TYR A 8 14.43 -8.30 -8.66
N LYS A 9 14.55 -9.64 -8.70
CA LYS A 9 13.96 -10.45 -9.78
C LYS A 9 12.44 -10.52 -9.63
N ARG A 10 11.92 -10.59 -8.40
CA ARG A 10 10.48 -10.52 -8.13
C ARG A 10 9.91 -9.16 -8.57
N ALA A 11 10.61 -8.07 -8.29
CA ALA A 11 10.23 -6.74 -8.74
C ALA A 11 10.14 -6.66 -10.28
N LYS A 12 11.11 -7.22 -11.01
CA LYS A 12 11.08 -7.30 -12.49
C LYS A 12 9.93 -8.14 -13.04
N LEU A 13 9.36 -9.05 -12.24
CA LEU A 13 8.16 -9.81 -12.59
C LEU A 13 6.85 -9.05 -12.31
N GLY A 14 6.94 -7.82 -11.81
CA GLY A 14 5.79 -6.97 -11.54
C GLY A 14 5.25 -7.10 -10.12
N ILE A 15 6.09 -7.43 -9.13
CA ILE A 15 5.71 -7.45 -7.71
C ILE A 15 6.29 -6.20 -7.04
N GLY A 16 5.42 -5.28 -6.63
CA GLY A 16 5.76 -4.16 -5.77
C GLY A 16 5.79 -4.57 -4.30
N TYR A 17 6.65 -3.94 -3.51
CA TYR A 17 6.71 -4.15 -2.07
C TYR A 17 6.89 -2.83 -1.35
N LEU A 18 6.02 -2.58 -0.38
CA LEU A 18 6.08 -1.44 0.51
C LEU A 18 6.36 -1.97 1.92
N PRO A 19 7.58 -1.77 2.45
CA PRO A 19 7.93 -2.21 3.80
C PRO A 19 7.24 -1.37 4.87
N GLN A 20 7.16 -1.91 6.09
CA GLN A 20 6.69 -1.20 7.27
C GLN A 20 7.55 0.04 7.55
N GLU A 21 8.87 -0.13 7.50
CA GLU A 21 9.81 0.97 7.71
C GLU A 21 9.83 1.95 6.53
N ALA A 22 10.10 3.21 6.84
CA ALA A 22 10.19 4.26 5.83
C ALA A 22 11.26 3.96 4.79
N SER A 23 10.86 3.81 3.54
CA SER A 23 11.71 3.46 2.40
C SER A 23 12.04 4.64 1.49
N VAL A 24 11.50 5.82 1.77
CA VAL A 24 11.79 7.03 0.98
C VAL A 24 13.27 7.42 1.09
N PHE A 25 13.89 7.81 0.00
CA PHE A 25 15.23 8.39 -0.01
C PHE A 25 15.18 9.78 0.61
N ARG A 26 15.67 9.89 1.83
CA ARG A 26 15.49 11.05 2.72
C ARG A 26 16.14 12.33 2.19
N THR A 27 17.23 12.20 1.44
CA THR A 27 18.02 13.31 0.87
C THR A 27 17.64 13.67 -0.57
N LEU A 28 16.74 12.90 -1.18
CA LEU A 28 16.17 13.19 -2.49
C LEU A 28 14.84 13.92 -2.35
N THR A 29 14.48 14.71 -3.37
CA THR A 29 13.14 15.29 -3.46
C THR A 29 12.10 14.21 -3.75
N VAL A 30 10.81 14.52 -3.57
CA VAL A 30 9.71 13.61 -3.97
C VAL A 30 9.83 13.28 -5.46
N GLU A 31 10.05 14.28 -6.30
CA GLU A 31 10.24 14.11 -7.74
C GLU A 31 11.43 13.17 -8.05
N ASP A 32 12.56 13.35 -7.39
CA ASP A 32 13.74 12.53 -7.62
C ASP A 32 13.57 11.10 -7.08
N ASN A 33 12.81 10.91 -6.00
CA ASN A 33 12.42 9.58 -5.51
C ASN A 33 11.64 8.78 -6.55
N LEU A 34 10.75 9.43 -7.30
CA LEU A 34 9.98 8.78 -8.36
C LEU A 34 10.82 8.60 -9.62
N ARG A 35 11.55 9.65 -10.02
CA ARG A 35 12.41 9.65 -11.22
C ARG A 35 13.46 8.54 -11.19
N LEU A 36 14.13 8.35 -10.03
CA LEU A 36 15.13 7.31 -9.86
C LEU A 36 14.60 5.92 -10.25
N VAL A 37 13.36 5.60 -9.85
CA VAL A 37 12.75 4.31 -10.17
C VAL A 37 12.33 4.24 -11.64
N LEU A 38 11.79 5.34 -12.19
CA LEU A 38 11.41 5.40 -13.61
C LEU A 38 12.63 5.23 -14.54
N GLU A 39 13.77 5.82 -14.20
CA GLU A 39 15.01 5.67 -14.95
C GLU A 39 15.55 4.23 -14.95
N MET A 40 15.19 3.41 -13.94
CA MET A 40 15.52 1.99 -13.91
C MET A 40 14.60 1.13 -14.80
N THR A 41 13.55 1.71 -15.38
CA THR A 41 12.67 1.03 -16.32
C THR A 41 13.23 1.13 -17.76
N ASN A 42 12.96 0.12 -18.59
CA ASN A 42 13.33 0.14 -20.01
C ASN A 42 12.27 0.88 -20.85
N THR A 43 11.92 2.11 -20.45
CA THR A 43 10.92 2.94 -21.12
C THR A 43 11.54 4.20 -21.69
N THR A 44 10.86 4.87 -22.63
CA THR A 44 11.35 6.10 -23.25
C THR A 44 11.37 7.27 -22.26
N PRO A 45 12.28 8.25 -22.41
CA PRO A 45 12.30 9.46 -21.57
C PRO A 45 10.97 10.23 -21.57
N GLU A 46 10.25 10.21 -22.67
CA GLU A 46 8.92 10.83 -22.78
C GLU A 46 7.92 10.11 -21.88
N TYR A 47 7.82 8.79 -21.98
CA TYR A 47 6.96 8.00 -21.10
C TYR A 47 7.31 8.21 -19.61
N GLN A 48 8.61 8.26 -19.27
CA GLN A 48 9.04 8.48 -17.89
C GLN A 48 8.57 9.84 -17.35
N ARG A 49 8.63 10.90 -18.17
CA ARG A 49 8.12 12.23 -17.80
C ARG A 49 6.62 12.22 -17.58
N ASP A 50 5.86 11.66 -18.53
CA ASP A 50 4.40 11.59 -18.44
C ASP A 50 3.96 10.77 -17.23
N LYS A 51 4.63 9.64 -16.99
CA LYS A 51 4.36 8.79 -15.83
C LYS A 51 4.67 9.49 -14.52
N LEU A 52 5.77 10.27 -14.46
CA LEU A 52 6.13 11.07 -13.29
C LEU A 52 5.03 12.08 -12.95
N GLU A 53 4.58 12.86 -13.93
CA GLU A 53 3.52 13.85 -13.72
C GLU A 53 2.22 13.16 -13.30
N SER A 54 1.82 12.07 -13.96
CA SER A 54 0.65 11.29 -13.60
C SER A 54 0.70 10.78 -12.15
N LEU A 55 1.86 10.27 -11.69
CA LEU A 55 2.03 9.81 -10.32
C LEU A 55 1.97 10.96 -9.30
N LEU A 56 2.59 12.10 -9.62
CA LEU A 56 2.54 13.27 -8.74
C LEU A 56 1.11 13.79 -8.56
N ASP A 57 0.30 13.78 -9.61
CA ASP A 57 -1.10 14.19 -9.58
C ASP A 57 -1.97 13.16 -8.86
N GLU A 58 -1.89 11.89 -9.24
CA GLU A 58 -2.70 10.80 -8.67
C GLU A 58 -2.51 10.66 -7.16
N PHE A 59 -1.29 10.89 -6.66
CA PHE A 59 -0.94 10.77 -5.24
C PHE A 59 -0.94 12.11 -4.49
N HIS A 60 -1.44 13.20 -5.11
CA HIS A 60 -1.49 14.53 -4.51
C HIS A 60 -0.14 15.02 -3.98
N LEU A 61 0.93 14.76 -4.74
CA LEU A 61 2.32 15.09 -4.38
C LEU A 61 2.85 16.35 -5.05
N GLN A 62 2.09 16.99 -5.94
CA GLN A 62 2.53 18.19 -6.68
C GLN A 62 3.01 19.31 -5.76
N LYS A 63 2.27 19.59 -4.69
CA LYS A 63 2.62 20.67 -3.74
C LYS A 63 3.95 20.43 -3.01
N VAL A 64 4.33 19.18 -2.85
CA VAL A 64 5.53 18.77 -2.11
C VAL A 64 6.62 18.19 -3.03
N ARG A 65 6.45 18.25 -4.36
CA ARG A 65 7.34 17.62 -5.34
C ARG A 65 8.82 17.96 -5.17
N LYS A 66 9.11 19.17 -4.71
CA LYS A 66 10.49 19.68 -4.47
C LYS A 66 10.94 19.52 -3.01
N ASN A 67 10.07 19.03 -2.12
CA ASN A 67 10.46 18.77 -0.74
C ASN A 67 11.34 17.51 -0.65
N LEU A 68 12.33 17.58 0.24
CA LEU A 68 13.15 16.40 0.56
C LEU A 68 12.34 15.36 1.31
N GLY A 69 12.66 14.08 1.10
CA GLY A 69 11.98 12.96 1.75
C GLY A 69 11.94 13.03 3.29
N ASN A 70 12.97 13.63 3.92
CA ASN A 70 13.03 13.83 5.37
C ASN A 70 12.13 14.95 5.90
N ARG A 71 11.53 15.77 5.02
CA ARG A 71 10.62 16.87 5.37
C ARG A 71 9.14 16.53 5.18
N LEU A 72 8.85 15.34 4.69
CA LEU A 72 7.47 14.89 4.45
C LEU A 72 6.78 14.50 5.75
N SER A 73 5.49 14.84 5.86
CA SER A 73 4.62 14.25 6.87
C SER A 73 4.50 12.74 6.68
N GLY A 74 3.97 12.02 7.67
CA GLY A 74 3.78 10.56 7.59
C GLY A 74 2.94 10.16 6.38
N GLY A 75 1.82 10.84 6.15
CA GLY A 75 0.93 10.60 5.01
C GLY A 75 1.57 10.93 3.66
N GLU A 76 2.23 12.10 3.51
CA GLU A 76 2.94 12.47 2.29
C GLU A 76 4.04 11.47 1.95
N ARG A 77 4.80 11.05 2.97
CA ARG A 77 5.83 10.04 2.82
C ARG A 77 5.24 8.72 2.30
N ARG A 78 4.15 8.24 2.93
CA ARG A 78 3.52 6.97 2.54
C ARG A 78 2.96 7.03 1.12
N ARG A 79 2.33 8.14 0.73
CA ARG A 79 1.88 8.35 -0.65
C ARG A 79 3.05 8.35 -1.64
N CYS A 80 4.17 8.99 -1.31
CA CYS A 80 5.38 8.97 -2.13
C CYS A 80 5.95 7.54 -2.30
N GLU A 81 5.97 6.76 -1.25
CA GLU A 81 6.45 5.37 -1.26
C GLU A 81 5.55 4.47 -2.11
N ILE A 82 4.22 4.61 -2.02
CA ILE A 82 3.27 3.88 -2.86
C ILE A 82 3.42 4.31 -4.32
N ALA A 83 3.48 5.60 -4.61
CA ALA A 83 3.70 6.13 -5.96
C ALA A 83 4.99 5.56 -6.58
N ARG A 84 6.06 5.46 -5.79
CA ARG A 84 7.32 4.84 -6.20
C ARG A 84 7.16 3.36 -6.55
N CYS A 85 6.38 2.60 -5.77
CA CYS A 85 6.05 1.21 -6.11
C CYS A 85 5.30 1.10 -7.44
N LEU A 86 4.44 2.08 -7.77
CA LEU A 86 3.66 2.07 -9.01
C LEU A 86 4.44 2.53 -10.24
N ALA A 87 5.59 3.16 -10.05
CA ALA A 87 6.44 3.59 -11.16
C ALA A 87 6.86 2.43 -12.08
N ILE A 88 6.97 1.21 -11.54
CA ILE A 88 7.33 0.00 -12.30
C ILE A 88 6.11 -0.71 -12.91
N ASN A 89 4.90 -0.14 -12.84
CA ASN A 89 3.64 -0.75 -13.29
C ASN A 89 3.45 -2.19 -12.76
N PRO A 90 3.39 -2.39 -11.45
CA PRO A 90 3.28 -3.72 -10.86
C PRO A 90 1.94 -4.37 -11.19
N LYS A 91 1.93 -5.70 -11.27
CA LYS A 91 0.70 -6.51 -11.34
C LYS A 91 0.18 -6.88 -9.96
N PHE A 92 1.05 -6.84 -8.96
CA PHE A 92 0.77 -7.22 -7.59
C PHE A 92 1.60 -6.36 -6.63
N ILE A 93 0.99 -5.91 -5.53
CA ILE A 93 1.65 -5.10 -4.50
C ILE A 93 1.47 -5.75 -3.14
N MET A 94 2.55 -5.83 -2.38
CA MET A 94 2.52 -6.20 -0.98
C MET A 94 2.73 -4.95 -0.13
N LEU A 95 1.80 -4.67 0.78
CA LEU A 95 1.81 -3.55 1.70
C LEU A 95 1.98 -4.09 3.12
N ASP A 96 3.11 -3.80 3.73
CA ASP A 96 3.43 -4.24 5.09
C ASP A 96 3.15 -3.11 6.07
N GLU A 97 2.17 -3.31 6.95
CA GLU A 97 1.64 -2.32 7.91
C GLU A 97 1.47 -0.91 7.31
N PRO A 98 0.67 -0.76 6.23
CA PRO A 98 0.56 0.53 5.54
C PRO A 98 -0.05 1.64 6.39
N PHE A 99 -0.76 1.31 7.47
CA PHE A 99 -1.42 2.26 8.36
C PHE A 99 -0.62 2.59 9.62
N ALA A 100 0.53 1.92 9.85
CA ALA A 100 1.33 2.13 11.05
C ALA A 100 1.92 3.53 11.12
N GLY A 101 1.68 4.22 12.24
CA GLY A 101 2.22 5.56 12.50
C GLY A 101 1.69 6.66 11.58
N VAL A 102 0.52 6.46 11.00
CA VAL A 102 -0.16 7.40 10.11
C VAL A 102 -1.39 7.97 10.83
N ASP A 103 -1.67 9.25 10.65
CA ASP A 103 -2.86 9.89 11.23
C ASP A 103 -4.15 9.40 10.54
N PRO A 104 -5.32 9.49 11.21
CA PRO A 104 -6.56 8.93 10.67
C PRO A 104 -6.98 9.46 9.29
N ILE A 105 -6.71 10.74 9.01
CA ILE A 105 -7.07 11.34 7.71
C ILE A 105 -6.20 10.72 6.61
N ALA A 106 -4.90 10.58 6.87
CA ALA A 106 -3.99 9.96 5.92
C ALA A 106 -4.23 8.45 5.78
N VAL A 107 -4.77 7.76 6.79
CA VAL A 107 -5.25 6.37 6.66
C VAL A 107 -6.37 6.29 5.63
N GLU A 108 -7.36 7.19 5.66
CA GLU A 108 -8.44 7.24 4.67
C GLU A 108 -7.92 7.51 3.26
N ASP A 109 -6.95 8.42 3.11
CA ASP A 109 -6.28 8.66 1.83
C ASP A 109 -5.61 7.39 1.28
N ILE A 110 -4.87 6.67 2.13
CA ILE A 110 -4.20 5.41 1.73
C ILE A 110 -5.23 4.34 1.34
N GLN A 111 -6.32 4.23 2.08
CA GLN A 111 -7.40 3.28 1.76
C GLN A 111 -8.07 3.61 0.42
N SER A 112 -8.32 4.89 0.14
CA SER A 112 -8.83 5.34 -1.16
C SER A 112 -7.87 4.98 -2.30
N ILE A 113 -6.57 5.17 -2.09
CA ILE A 113 -5.54 4.75 -3.05
C ILE A 113 -5.60 3.24 -3.29
N VAL A 114 -5.62 2.43 -2.22
CA VAL A 114 -5.71 0.97 -2.32
C VAL A 114 -6.94 0.54 -3.11
N TYR A 115 -8.09 1.17 -2.86
CA TYR A 115 -9.33 0.91 -3.59
C TYR A 115 -9.17 1.20 -5.10
N LYS A 116 -8.62 2.36 -5.46
CA LYS A 116 -8.37 2.73 -6.87
C LYS A 116 -7.38 1.78 -7.57
N LEU A 117 -6.38 1.27 -6.85
CA LEU A 117 -5.45 0.29 -7.39
C LEU A 117 -6.13 -1.05 -7.69
N LYS A 118 -7.05 -1.46 -6.84
CA LYS A 118 -7.89 -2.66 -7.07
C LYS A 118 -8.74 -2.50 -8.33
N GLU A 119 -9.35 -1.33 -8.55
CA GLU A 119 -10.10 -1.04 -9.79
C GLU A 119 -9.24 -1.11 -11.05
N LYS A 120 -7.94 -0.83 -10.93
CA LYS A 120 -6.95 -1.02 -12.00
C LYS A 120 -6.49 -2.47 -12.18
N ASN A 121 -7.17 -3.44 -11.55
CA ASN A 121 -6.82 -4.87 -11.55
C ASN A 121 -5.42 -5.17 -11.02
N ILE A 122 -4.92 -4.39 -10.08
CA ILE A 122 -3.68 -4.68 -9.36
C ILE A 122 -4.04 -5.55 -8.16
N GLY A 123 -3.42 -6.73 -8.05
CA GLY A 123 -3.57 -7.58 -6.86
C GLY A 123 -2.88 -6.94 -5.67
N ILE A 124 -3.54 -6.94 -4.49
CA ILE A 124 -2.99 -6.29 -3.29
C ILE A 124 -3.04 -7.27 -2.12
N LEU A 125 -1.89 -7.44 -1.46
CA LEU A 125 -1.78 -8.12 -0.18
C LEU A 125 -1.41 -7.09 0.89
N ILE A 126 -2.22 -7.03 1.95
CA ILE A 126 -1.98 -6.14 3.09
C ILE A 126 -1.73 -7.02 4.31
N THR A 127 -0.65 -6.74 5.04
CA THR A 127 -0.43 -7.22 6.41
C THR A 127 -0.60 -6.01 7.33
N ASP A 128 -1.48 -6.09 8.33
CA ASP A 128 -1.66 -5.03 9.32
C ASP A 128 -2.30 -5.58 10.59
N HIS A 129 -1.99 -4.97 11.71
CA HIS A 129 -2.61 -5.29 13.00
C HIS A 129 -3.88 -4.46 13.25
N ASN A 130 -4.11 -3.40 12.48
CA ASN A 130 -5.32 -2.58 12.53
C ASN A 130 -6.46 -3.27 11.75
N ALA A 131 -7.10 -4.26 12.38
CA ALA A 131 -8.13 -5.06 11.73
C ALA A 131 -9.33 -4.25 11.23
N PRO A 132 -9.89 -3.26 11.97
CA PRO A 132 -10.99 -2.45 11.49
C PRO A 132 -10.70 -1.78 10.15
N GLU A 133 -9.55 -1.13 10.03
CA GLU A 133 -9.17 -0.40 8.82
C GLU A 133 -8.87 -1.36 7.66
N THR A 134 -8.21 -2.49 7.95
CA THR A 134 -7.86 -3.50 6.95
C THR A 134 -9.08 -4.24 6.41
N LEU A 135 -9.95 -4.73 7.29
CA LEU A 135 -11.16 -5.47 6.90
C LEU A 135 -12.12 -4.58 6.11
N SER A 136 -12.16 -3.28 6.38
CA SER A 136 -13.07 -2.35 5.69
C SER A 136 -12.83 -2.24 4.17
N ILE A 137 -11.62 -2.57 3.68
CA ILE A 137 -11.20 -2.42 2.29
C ILE A 137 -10.79 -3.74 1.60
N THR A 138 -10.68 -4.84 2.35
CA THR A 138 -10.25 -6.14 1.81
C THR A 138 -11.43 -7.03 1.44
N ASP A 139 -11.29 -7.85 0.41
CA ASP A 139 -12.31 -8.83 -0.01
C ASP A 139 -12.17 -10.13 0.76
N ARG A 140 -10.94 -10.52 1.05
CA ARG A 140 -10.59 -11.76 1.75
C ARG A 140 -9.50 -11.47 2.77
N ALA A 141 -9.63 -12.07 3.94
CA ALA A 141 -8.65 -11.94 5.00
C ALA A 141 -8.26 -13.30 5.61
N TYR A 142 -7.04 -13.31 6.14
CA TYR A 142 -6.47 -14.44 6.89
C TYR A 142 -6.08 -13.91 8.26
N LEU A 143 -6.68 -14.44 9.31
CA LEU A 143 -6.32 -14.10 10.68
C LEU A 143 -5.21 -15.04 11.17
N LEU A 144 -4.02 -14.46 11.39
CA LEU A 144 -2.91 -15.17 12.03
C LEU A 144 -2.96 -14.97 13.54
N PHE A 145 -2.85 -16.08 14.26
CA PHE A 145 -2.76 -16.06 15.72
C PHE A 145 -1.77 -17.16 16.16
N GLU A 146 -0.81 -16.80 16.99
CA GLU A 146 0.24 -17.73 17.48
C GLU A 146 0.93 -18.52 16.35
N GLY A 147 1.23 -17.88 15.24
CA GLY A 147 1.92 -18.48 14.09
C GLY A 147 1.07 -19.42 13.23
N LYS A 148 -0.25 -19.48 13.45
CA LYS A 148 -1.19 -20.31 12.69
C LYS A 148 -2.32 -19.47 12.11
N ILE A 149 -2.88 -19.90 10.99
CA ILE A 149 -4.12 -19.32 10.47
C ILE A 149 -5.27 -19.79 11.35
N LEU A 150 -5.82 -18.89 12.15
CA LEU A 150 -6.97 -19.14 13.03
C LEU A 150 -8.28 -19.18 12.23
N PHE A 151 -8.42 -18.27 11.28
CA PHE A 151 -9.60 -18.16 10.40
C PHE A 151 -9.20 -17.56 9.06
N GLN A 152 -9.98 -17.89 8.01
CA GLN A 152 -9.87 -17.27 6.68
C GLN A 152 -11.25 -17.20 6.04
N GLY A 153 -11.51 -16.12 5.30
CA GLY A 153 -12.79 -15.91 4.64
C GLY A 153 -12.94 -14.49 4.13
N SER A 154 -14.14 -14.09 3.76
CA SER A 154 -14.46 -12.70 3.47
C SER A 154 -14.34 -11.84 4.74
N SER A 155 -14.22 -10.54 4.55
CA SER A 155 -14.18 -9.60 5.69
C SER A 155 -15.48 -9.66 6.52
N GLU A 156 -16.60 -9.90 5.86
CA GLU A 156 -17.90 -10.10 6.49
C GLU A 156 -17.91 -11.37 7.37
N GLU A 157 -17.49 -12.51 6.81
CA GLU A 157 -17.42 -13.79 7.53
C GLU A 157 -16.50 -13.70 8.76
N LEU A 158 -15.34 -13.00 8.63
CA LEU A 158 -14.46 -12.78 9.77
C LEU A 158 -15.11 -11.92 10.85
N SER A 159 -15.78 -10.85 10.44
CA SER A 159 -16.39 -9.89 11.37
C SER A 159 -17.56 -10.48 12.17
N ASP A 160 -18.26 -11.47 11.60
CA ASP A 160 -19.39 -12.15 12.22
C ASP A 160 -19.00 -13.37 13.05
N ASN A 161 -17.76 -13.85 12.88
CA ASN A 161 -17.29 -15.05 13.57
C ASN A 161 -17.09 -14.80 15.08
N PRO A 162 -17.79 -15.54 15.96
CA PRO A 162 -17.70 -15.33 17.41
C PRO A 162 -16.30 -15.50 17.98
N VAL A 163 -15.53 -16.45 17.47
CA VAL A 163 -14.15 -16.73 17.93
C VAL A 163 -13.21 -15.60 17.53
N VAL A 164 -13.36 -15.06 16.30
CA VAL A 164 -12.59 -13.93 15.82
C VAL A 164 -12.91 -12.67 16.63
N ARG A 165 -14.20 -12.45 16.93
CA ARG A 165 -14.63 -11.31 17.77
C ARG A 165 -14.10 -11.42 19.19
N GLU A 166 -14.17 -12.60 19.80
CA GLU A 166 -13.71 -12.79 21.18
C GLU A 166 -12.19 -12.63 21.31
N LYS A 167 -11.42 -13.21 20.39
CA LYS A 167 -9.95 -13.28 20.50
C LYS A 167 -9.21 -12.12 19.89
N TYR A 168 -9.81 -11.42 18.92
CA TYR A 168 -9.08 -10.42 18.12
C TYR A 168 -9.80 -9.09 17.92
N LEU A 169 -11.04 -9.09 17.43
CA LEU A 169 -11.74 -7.85 17.09
C LEU A 169 -12.34 -7.13 18.30
N GLY A 170 -12.68 -7.88 19.38
CA GLY A 170 -13.45 -7.38 20.49
C GLY A 170 -14.96 -7.51 20.28
N ARG A 171 -15.71 -7.69 21.40
CA ARG A 171 -17.16 -7.96 21.36
C ARG A 171 -17.98 -6.82 20.76
N ASN A 172 -17.50 -5.58 20.91
CA ASN A 172 -18.20 -4.37 20.45
C ASN A 172 -17.78 -3.94 19.03
N PHE A 173 -16.97 -4.73 18.33
CA PHE A 173 -16.55 -4.41 16.98
C PHE A 173 -17.74 -4.34 16.03
N ILE A 174 -17.82 -3.26 15.25
CA ILE A 174 -18.84 -3.05 14.22
C ILE A 174 -18.12 -3.01 12.88
N PHE A 175 -18.41 -3.98 12.02
CA PHE A 175 -17.88 -4.00 10.67
C PHE A 175 -18.60 -2.95 9.81
N ARG A 176 -17.81 -2.18 9.07
CA ARG A 176 -18.31 -1.26 8.04
C ARG A 176 -17.40 -1.34 6.82
N ARG A 177 -17.94 -1.80 5.70
CA ARG A 177 -17.20 -1.75 4.44
C ARG A 177 -17.13 -0.30 3.97
N LYS A 178 -15.90 0.18 3.70
CA LYS A 178 -15.70 1.51 3.11
C LYS A 178 -15.94 1.44 1.60
N LYS A 179 -16.59 2.47 1.09
CA LYS A 179 -16.74 2.74 -0.35
C LYS A 179 -16.08 4.08 -0.60
N PHE A 180 -15.36 4.17 -1.70
CA PHE A 180 -14.69 5.40 -2.12
C PHE A 180 -15.25 5.77 -3.50
N ASP A 181 -15.64 7.01 -3.66
CA ASP A 181 -16.15 7.58 -4.92
C ASP A 181 -15.00 7.95 -5.87
#